data_7878763ab7ac5981426843ebe7b12f24
#
_entry.id   7878763ab7ac5981426843ebe7b12f24
#
_cell.length_a   1.000
_cell.length_b   1.000
_cell.length_c   1.000
_cell.angle_alpha   90.00
_cell.angle_beta   90.00
_cell.angle_gamma   90.00
#
_symmetry.space_group_name_H-M   'P 1'
#
loop_
_entity.id
_entity.type
_entity.pdbx_description
1 polymer ?
#
loop_
_entity_poly.entity_id
_entity_poly.type
_entity_poly.pdbx_seq_one_letter_code
_entity_poly.pdbx_strand_id
1 'polypeptide(L)'
;MKNSGQKNKPYYSPTDLNNFVSCKYHIKSDLLKDELKLKKKEKSANLKLRIEHGNKHEQNYFELLKKENKKSITINPKQPDKEKFTETVNALKKGYDLIYKAFLIDEDFRGEVDFLIKLKNKSKLGNYSYEVYDTKVTKSLKPKHVLQITGYSFLLSKIQEIVPRHMYLIDGANKTHTFKTSEFLDYFLYTKNNFENFLPKANKIDLYPEKCSFCGICSWLDECEKIWDKDNYINQICGIKNSQIIKFKKENIKTIKDLANTKVDKIKSKINLTTKTKLHTQAKLQEEKRTTGKSRFIINDTEKNKGLYKIPKPNEGDIFYDIEGFPQADKRNFEYLHGIYFDDGKKKEFKYFGVKKYEKVEEKRIFIDLINFLEKHFDKYPQAYIYHYNDYEKRALRELASEFSSSFPKGNQFVDRLLRQEKFVDLYRVVSQCMQTTEKNLSLKTIEVFYREERGADIKTADDSIRLFDDWCSTNDKNLMKNIIDYNEEDCISTHDLRNFLINNRPKDYPWFSQSEEETGKNIKVKDFEVQETSILLKLESKKKTGNTKIIDELINLVGF
;
A
#
# COMPACT_ATOMS: atom_id res chain seq x y z
N MET A 1 -15.44 -2.66 19.97
CA MET A 1 -15.86 -2.31 21.36
C MET A 1 -16.65 -3.47 21.95
N LYS A 2 -16.39 -3.85 23.20
CA LYS A 2 -17.19 -4.86 23.93
C LYS A 2 -18.09 -4.14 24.93
N ASN A 3 -19.33 -4.58 25.12
CA ASN A 3 -20.23 -3.98 26.10
C ASN A 3 -19.73 -4.22 27.54
N SER A 4 -19.67 -3.18 28.35
CA SER A 4 -19.38 -3.29 29.79
C SER A 4 -20.65 -3.69 30.55
N GLY A 5 -20.55 -4.75 31.34
CA GLY A 5 -21.70 -5.26 32.12
C GLY A 5 -22.22 -4.36 33.25
N GLN A 6 -21.66 -3.18 33.47
CA GLN A 6 -21.99 -2.38 34.68
C GLN A 6 -22.50 -0.94 34.47
N LYS A 7 -22.37 -0.31 33.29
CA LYS A 7 -22.84 1.09 33.08
C LYS A 7 -23.33 1.42 31.67
N ASN A 8 -23.68 0.47 30.83
CA ASN A 8 -24.03 0.72 29.41
C ASN A 8 -22.97 1.51 28.60
N LYS A 9 -21.74 1.64 29.10
CA LYS A 9 -20.64 2.24 28.37
C LYS A 9 -19.75 1.17 27.74
N PRO A 10 -19.40 1.29 26.48
CA PRO A 10 -18.51 0.31 25.85
C PRO A 10 -17.07 0.51 26.33
N TYR A 11 -16.38 -0.60 26.59
CA TYR A 11 -14.92 -0.57 26.73
C TYR A 11 -14.28 -0.15 25.41
N TYR A 12 -13.23 0.67 25.49
CA TYR A 12 -12.47 1.14 24.33
C TYR A 12 -10.96 1.10 24.59
N SER A 13 -10.20 1.20 23.53
CA SER A 13 -8.75 1.01 23.52
C SER A 13 -8.03 2.13 22.73
N PRO A 14 -6.69 2.23 22.82
CA PRO A 14 -5.92 3.11 21.94
C PRO A 14 -6.20 2.91 20.44
N THR A 15 -6.49 1.66 20.02
CA THR A 15 -6.89 1.37 18.64
C THR A 15 -8.22 2.02 18.28
N ASP A 16 -9.18 2.06 19.20
CA ASP A 16 -10.46 2.73 18.96
C ASP A 16 -10.28 4.25 18.84
N LEU A 17 -9.35 4.84 19.60
CA LEU A 17 -8.98 6.26 19.43
C LEU A 17 -8.36 6.53 18.05
N ASN A 18 -7.49 5.65 17.57
CA ASN A 18 -6.93 5.72 16.22
C ASN A 18 -8.02 5.64 15.15
N ASN A 19 -8.98 4.73 15.32
CA ASN A 19 -10.11 4.58 14.41
C ASN A 19 -11.01 5.82 14.44
N PHE A 20 -11.25 6.40 15.61
CA PHE A 20 -12.02 7.64 15.77
C PHE A 20 -11.40 8.84 15.04
N VAL A 21 -10.09 9.02 15.20
CA VAL A 21 -9.35 10.08 14.48
C VAL A 21 -9.42 9.86 12.98
N SER A 22 -9.36 8.59 12.53
CA SER A 22 -9.41 8.24 11.12
C SER A 22 -10.80 8.37 10.52
N CYS A 23 -11.83 7.91 11.21
CA CYS A 23 -13.22 7.89 10.74
C CYS A 23 -14.23 7.77 11.91
N LYS A 24 -14.93 8.86 12.22
CA LYS A 24 -15.98 8.85 13.27
C LYS A 24 -17.14 7.91 12.92
N TYR A 25 -17.45 7.75 11.62
CA TYR A 25 -18.50 6.82 11.17
C TYR A 25 -18.16 5.36 11.50
N HIS A 26 -16.86 4.98 11.47
CA HIS A 26 -16.42 3.66 11.91
C HIS A 26 -16.84 3.35 13.35
N ILE A 27 -16.65 4.33 14.26
CA ILE A 27 -17.03 4.19 15.66
C ILE A 27 -18.56 4.10 15.82
N LYS A 28 -19.31 4.94 15.08
CA LYS A 28 -20.78 4.85 15.03
C LYS A 28 -21.22 3.46 14.57
N SER A 29 -20.62 2.91 13.53
CA SER A 29 -20.92 1.56 13.03
C SER A 29 -20.59 0.46 14.06
N ASP A 30 -19.45 0.57 14.76
CA ASP A 30 -19.09 -0.37 15.84
C ASP A 30 -20.09 -0.35 17.00
N LEU A 31 -20.64 0.81 17.34
CA LEU A 31 -21.63 0.96 18.41
C LEU A 31 -23.00 0.41 18.01
N LEU A 32 -23.41 0.66 16.78
CA LEU A 32 -24.76 0.34 16.27
C LEU A 32 -24.83 -0.99 15.49
N LYS A 33 -23.75 -1.76 15.44
CA LYS A 33 -23.65 -2.96 14.61
C LYS A 33 -24.76 -3.98 14.88
N ASP A 34 -25.10 -4.20 16.16
CA ASP A 34 -26.09 -5.18 16.57
C ASP A 34 -27.54 -4.65 16.32
N GLU A 35 -27.78 -3.37 16.59
CA GLU A 35 -29.04 -2.68 16.35
C GLU A 35 -29.39 -2.61 14.85
N LEU A 36 -28.38 -2.23 14.02
CA LEU A 36 -28.56 -2.08 12.57
C LEU A 36 -28.21 -3.37 11.79
N LYS A 37 -27.87 -4.47 12.48
CA LYS A 37 -27.48 -5.77 11.89
C LYS A 37 -26.36 -5.64 10.85
N LEU A 38 -25.40 -4.74 11.12
CA LEU A 38 -24.28 -4.50 10.20
C LEU A 38 -23.32 -5.69 10.17
N LYS A 39 -22.82 -6.02 8.99
CA LYS A 39 -21.85 -7.11 8.80
C LYS A 39 -20.46 -6.54 8.54
N LYS A 40 -19.48 -6.96 9.36
CA LYS A 40 -18.08 -6.63 9.10
C LYS A 40 -17.57 -7.39 7.89
N LYS A 41 -16.89 -6.66 7.00
CA LYS A 41 -16.12 -7.26 5.91
C LYS A 41 -15.08 -8.22 6.49
N GLU A 42 -14.92 -9.37 5.88
CA GLU A 42 -13.81 -10.26 6.21
C GLU A 42 -12.46 -9.58 5.92
N LYS A 43 -11.48 -9.91 6.75
CA LYS A 43 -10.12 -9.43 6.51
C LYS A 43 -9.58 -10.04 5.22
N SER A 44 -9.02 -9.20 4.36
CA SER A 44 -8.35 -9.67 3.15
C SER A 44 -7.17 -10.59 3.48
N ALA A 45 -6.75 -11.42 2.52
CA ALA A 45 -5.58 -12.29 2.68
C ALA A 45 -4.33 -11.49 3.04
N ASN A 46 -4.09 -10.38 2.34
CA ASN A 46 -3.00 -9.45 2.63
C ASN A 46 -3.04 -8.92 4.09
N LEU A 47 -4.23 -8.57 4.60
CA LEU A 47 -4.36 -8.09 5.98
C LEU A 47 -4.11 -9.21 7.00
N LYS A 48 -4.56 -10.45 6.74
CA LYS A 48 -4.28 -11.62 7.59
C LYS A 48 -2.78 -11.88 7.67
N LEU A 49 -2.09 -11.92 6.53
CA LEU A 49 -0.63 -12.08 6.46
C LEU A 49 0.14 -11.01 7.23
N ARG A 50 -0.27 -9.73 7.09
CA ARG A 50 0.35 -8.64 7.85
C ARG A 50 0.20 -8.81 9.36
N ILE A 51 -0.93 -9.34 9.82
CA ILE A 51 -1.16 -9.64 11.24
C ILE A 51 -0.24 -10.78 11.68
N GLU A 52 -0.12 -11.84 10.89
CA GLU A 52 0.76 -12.99 11.19
C GLU A 52 2.23 -12.59 11.24
N HIS A 53 2.70 -11.80 10.27
CA HIS A 53 4.04 -11.24 10.29
C HIS A 53 4.26 -10.34 11.51
N GLY A 54 3.24 -9.54 11.90
CA GLY A 54 3.26 -8.73 13.11
C GLY A 54 3.49 -9.59 14.36
N ASN A 55 2.70 -10.64 14.51
CA ASN A 55 2.81 -11.55 15.65
C ASN A 55 4.16 -12.27 15.69
N LYS A 56 4.68 -12.70 14.52
CA LYS A 56 5.99 -13.35 14.42
C LYS A 56 7.14 -12.39 14.76
N HIS A 57 7.08 -11.15 14.29
CA HIS A 57 8.07 -10.12 14.61
C HIS A 57 8.08 -9.82 16.11
N GLU A 58 6.91 -9.62 16.71
CA GLU A 58 6.74 -9.41 18.15
C GLU A 58 7.32 -10.59 18.97
N GLN A 59 7.01 -11.82 18.59
CA GLN A 59 7.52 -13.01 19.24
C GLN A 59 9.05 -13.12 19.15
N ASN A 60 9.62 -12.84 17.98
CA ASN A 60 11.08 -12.83 17.79
C ASN A 60 11.75 -11.77 18.68
N TYR A 61 11.15 -10.59 18.78
CA TYR A 61 11.68 -9.52 19.64
C TYR A 61 11.55 -9.87 21.13
N PHE A 62 10.48 -10.56 21.52
CA PHE A 62 10.34 -11.08 22.89
C PHE A 62 11.49 -12.04 23.26
N GLU A 63 11.86 -12.95 22.37
CA GLU A 63 12.97 -13.89 22.63
C GLU A 63 14.33 -13.17 22.73
N LEU A 64 14.51 -12.04 22.04
CA LEU A 64 15.70 -11.17 22.21
C LEU A 64 15.70 -10.52 23.59
N LEU A 65 14.60 -9.88 23.99
CA LEU A 65 14.47 -9.21 25.29
C LEU A 65 14.62 -10.19 26.46
N LYS A 66 14.12 -11.41 26.33
CA LYS A 66 14.21 -12.43 27.37
C LYS A 66 15.64 -12.84 27.69
N LYS A 67 16.56 -12.78 26.73
CA LYS A 67 17.98 -13.06 26.96
C LYS A 67 18.65 -12.01 27.86
N GLU A 68 18.18 -10.76 27.79
CA GLU A 68 18.71 -9.63 28.54
C GLU A 68 18.04 -9.48 29.91
N ASN A 69 16.79 -9.97 30.06
CA ASN A 69 15.95 -9.78 31.24
C ASN A 69 15.74 -11.08 31.98
N LYS A 70 16.46 -11.28 33.08
CA LYS A 70 16.50 -12.55 33.84
C LYS A 70 15.16 -12.96 34.45
N LYS A 71 14.34 -11.98 34.89
CA LYS A 71 13.04 -12.22 35.52
C LYS A 71 11.92 -11.73 34.59
N SER A 72 11.47 -12.60 33.70
CA SER A 72 10.39 -12.29 32.74
C SER A 72 9.11 -13.07 33.02
N ILE A 73 7.95 -12.51 32.66
CA ILE A 73 6.64 -13.16 32.71
C ILE A 73 5.83 -12.85 31.45
N THR A 74 5.05 -13.81 30.99
CA THR A 74 4.06 -13.64 29.92
C THR A 74 2.66 -13.70 30.51
N ILE A 75 1.86 -12.66 30.32
CA ILE A 75 0.44 -12.67 30.71
C ILE A 75 -0.32 -13.49 29.67
N ASN A 76 -1.11 -14.46 30.13
CA ASN A 76 -1.83 -15.33 29.21
C ASN A 76 -2.95 -14.58 28.47
N PRO A 77 -2.85 -14.39 27.14
CA PRO A 77 -3.83 -13.59 26.38
C PRO A 77 -5.22 -14.22 26.30
N LYS A 78 -5.34 -15.54 26.60
CA LYS A 78 -6.61 -16.28 26.54
C LYS A 78 -7.48 -16.13 27.79
N GLN A 79 -6.92 -15.59 28.89
CA GLN A 79 -7.67 -15.33 30.12
C GLN A 79 -8.70 -14.20 29.97
N PRO A 80 -9.74 -14.15 30.81
CA PRO A 80 -10.61 -13.00 30.93
C PRO A 80 -9.85 -11.71 31.25
N ASP A 81 -10.33 -10.56 30.76
CA ASP A 81 -9.65 -9.27 30.92
C ASP A 81 -9.35 -8.91 32.39
N LYS A 82 -10.26 -9.26 33.32
CA LYS A 82 -10.07 -9.02 34.77
C LYS A 82 -8.89 -9.83 35.33
N GLU A 83 -8.74 -11.06 34.90
CA GLU A 83 -7.65 -11.95 35.33
C GLU A 83 -6.32 -11.47 34.75
N LYS A 84 -6.28 -11.14 33.46
CA LYS A 84 -5.09 -10.54 32.81
C LYS A 84 -4.61 -9.28 33.54
N PHE A 85 -5.55 -8.40 33.90
CA PHE A 85 -5.23 -7.18 34.63
C PHE A 85 -4.67 -7.49 36.04
N THR A 86 -5.32 -8.39 36.78
CA THR A 86 -4.85 -8.82 38.10
C THR A 86 -3.44 -9.42 38.04
N GLU A 87 -3.19 -10.29 37.08
CA GLU A 87 -1.87 -10.90 36.85
C GLU A 87 -0.82 -9.85 36.49
N THR A 88 -1.17 -8.87 35.61
CA THR A 88 -0.29 -7.76 35.26
C THR A 88 0.08 -6.92 36.48
N VAL A 89 -0.90 -6.52 37.30
CA VAL A 89 -0.65 -5.74 38.52
C VAL A 89 0.23 -6.50 39.51
N ASN A 90 0.00 -7.79 39.67
CA ASN A 90 0.83 -8.65 40.52
C ASN A 90 2.26 -8.76 39.99
N ALA A 91 2.45 -8.87 38.67
CA ALA A 91 3.78 -8.89 38.05
C ALA A 91 4.53 -7.56 38.26
N LEU A 92 3.83 -6.43 38.07
CA LEU A 92 4.37 -5.09 38.35
C LEU A 92 4.84 -4.97 39.81
N LYS A 93 3.99 -5.36 40.79
CA LYS A 93 4.33 -5.32 42.22
C LYS A 93 5.48 -6.25 42.61
N LYS A 94 5.60 -7.43 41.97
CA LYS A 94 6.70 -8.37 42.16
C LYS A 94 8.01 -7.95 41.49
N GLY A 95 7.99 -6.85 40.73
CA GLY A 95 9.16 -6.25 40.10
C GLY A 95 9.79 -7.17 39.04
N TYR A 96 9.03 -7.80 38.17
CA TYR A 96 9.57 -8.52 37.02
C TYR A 96 10.35 -7.57 36.12
N ASP A 97 11.45 -8.00 35.53
CA ASP A 97 12.28 -7.15 34.67
C ASP A 97 11.62 -6.90 33.32
N LEU A 98 10.89 -7.89 32.82
CA LEU A 98 10.13 -7.87 31.57
C LEU A 98 8.74 -8.49 31.77
N ILE A 99 7.69 -7.75 31.41
CA ILE A 99 6.31 -8.25 31.38
C ILE A 99 5.84 -8.22 29.91
N TYR A 100 5.56 -9.38 29.33
CA TYR A 100 5.08 -9.55 27.96
C TYR A 100 3.56 -9.71 27.95
N LYS A 101 2.88 -9.05 26.99
CA LYS A 101 1.42 -9.05 26.85
C LYS A 101 0.70 -8.48 28.09
N ALA A 102 1.29 -7.45 28.69
CA ALA A 102 0.68 -6.78 29.84
C ALA A 102 -0.68 -6.17 29.49
N PHE A 103 -1.68 -6.38 30.36
CA PHE A 103 -3.02 -5.87 30.16
C PHE A 103 -3.33 -4.79 31.19
N LEU A 104 -3.65 -3.58 30.73
CA LEU A 104 -3.87 -2.40 31.56
C LEU A 104 -5.31 -1.91 31.43
N ILE A 105 -5.92 -1.46 32.54
CA ILE A 105 -7.29 -0.91 32.60
C ILE A 105 -7.31 0.32 33.49
N ASP A 106 -8.00 1.35 33.04
CA ASP A 106 -8.43 2.52 33.81
C ASP A 106 -9.89 2.83 33.42
N GLU A 107 -10.82 2.51 34.27
CA GLU A 107 -12.27 2.60 34.02
C GLU A 107 -12.72 1.83 32.77
N ASP A 108 -13.22 2.55 31.75
CA ASP A 108 -13.65 1.98 30.47
C ASP A 108 -12.52 1.91 29.42
N PHE A 109 -11.38 2.54 29.72
CA PHE A 109 -10.20 2.54 28.82
C PHE A 109 -9.24 1.42 29.18
N ARG A 110 -8.84 0.64 28.18
CA ARG A 110 -7.99 -0.55 28.37
C ARG A 110 -7.06 -0.79 27.17
N GLY A 111 -5.98 -1.54 27.41
CA GLY A 111 -5.06 -1.90 26.35
C GLY A 111 -4.17 -3.09 26.69
N GLU A 112 -3.79 -3.84 25.70
CA GLU A 112 -2.76 -4.87 25.76
C GLU A 112 -1.46 -4.28 25.24
N VAL A 113 -0.43 -4.29 26.06
CA VAL A 113 0.89 -3.72 25.78
C VAL A 113 1.83 -4.86 25.43
N ASP A 114 2.60 -4.73 24.34
CA ASP A 114 3.52 -5.79 23.97
C ASP A 114 4.52 -6.04 25.10
N PHE A 115 5.25 -5.00 25.56
CA PHE A 115 6.24 -5.16 26.62
C PHE A 115 6.22 -4.01 27.62
N LEU A 116 6.37 -4.34 28.91
CA LEU A 116 6.74 -3.41 29.98
C LEU A 116 8.13 -3.78 30.47
N ILE A 117 9.06 -2.82 30.44
CA ILE A 117 10.44 -3.03 30.87
C ILE A 117 10.71 -2.19 32.12
N LYS A 118 11.31 -2.85 33.14
CA LYS A 118 11.61 -2.25 34.44
C LYS A 118 12.83 -1.32 34.36
N LEU A 119 12.72 -0.19 35.06
CA LEU A 119 13.76 0.83 35.20
C LEU A 119 14.04 1.11 36.68
N LYS A 120 15.24 1.57 36.98
CA LYS A 120 15.66 1.96 38.34
C LYS A 120 15.21 3.37 38.71
N ASN A 121 13.91 3.69 38.50
CA ASN A 121 13.33 4.99 38.84
C ASN A 121 12.25 4.78 39.91
N LYS A 122 12.25 5.57 40.98
CA LYS A 122 11.26 5.47 42.06
C LYS A 122 9.84 5.72 41.56
N SER A 123 8.88 4.88 41.98
CA SER A 123 7.45 5.03 41.71
C SER A 123 6.63 4.50 42.91
N LYS A 124 5.29 4.47 42.80
CA LYS A 124 4.43 3.81 43.80
C LYS A 124 4.74 2.31 43.93
N LEU A 125 5.35 1.68 42.94
CA LEU A 125 5.71 0.27 42.97
C LEU A 125 6.96 -0.01 43.85
N GLY A 126 7.76 1.02 44.17
CA GLY A 126 9.00 0.93 44.92
C GLY A 126 10.13 1.73 44.30
N ASN A 127 11.38 1.25 44.43
CA ASN A 127 12.56 1.87 43.83
C ASN A 127 12.73 1.54 42.34
N TYR A 128 11.63 1.31 41.66
CA TYR A 128 11.57 1.02 40.23
C TYR A 128 10.28 1.52 39.61
N SER A 129 10.27 1.64 38.29
CA SER A 129 9.12 1.95 37.44
C SER A 129 9.19 1.13 36.17
N TYR A 130 8.22 1.33 35.29
CA TYR A 130 8.19 0.67 33.97
C TYR A 130 7.98 1.70 32.86
N GLU A 131 8.48 1.37 31.69
CA GLU A 131 8.20 2.06 30.42
C GLU A 131 7.63 1.08 29.39
N VAL A 132 6.91 1.65 28.42
CA VAL A 132 6.15 0.91 27.39
C VAL A 132 7.02 0.71 26.16
N TYR A 133 7.07 -0.53 25.67
CA TYR A 133 7.67 -0.92 24.40
C TYR A 133 6.64 -1.63 23.55
N ASP A 134 6.55 -1.30 22.27
CA ASP A 134 5.57 -1.87 21.34
C ASP A 134 6.21 -2.09 19.97
N THR A 135 5.93 -3.22 19.35
CA THR A 135 6.51 -3.59 18.05
C THR A 135 5.61 -3.23 16.90
N LYS A 136 6.20 -2.80 15.79
CA LYS A 136 5.48 -2.49 14.56
C LYS A 136 6.24 -3.00 13.34
N VAL A 137 5.66 -3.95 12.64
CA VAL A 137 6.22 -4.45 11.38
C VAL A 137 6.03 -3.39 10.28
N THR A 138 6.81 -2.34 10.33
CA THR A 138 6.81 -1.26 9.32
C THR A 138 8.17 -0.58 9.30
N LYS A 139 8.61 -0.15 8.12
CA LYS A 139 9.82 0.69 7.98
C LYS A 139 9.58 2.14 8.41
N SER A 140 8.35 2.64 8.30
CA SER A 140 8.01 4.02 8.64
C SER A 140 6.94 4.06 9.72
N LEU A 141 7.29 4.59 10.87
CA LEU A 141 6.34 4.82 11.97
C LEU A 141 5.35 5.91 11.56
N LYS A 142 4.10 5.74 12.01
CA LYS A 142 3.00 6.66 11.72
C LYS A 142 2.50 7.30 13.01
N PRO A 143 1.93 8.51 12.98
CA PRO A 143 1.39 9.18 14.16
C PRO A 143 0.44 8.31 15.00
N LYS A 144 -0.35 7.45 14.36
CA LYS A 144 -1.25 6.51 15.01
C LYS A 144 -0.54 5.52 15.95
N HIS A 145 0.71 5.13 15.64
CA HIS A 145 1.50 4.24 16.49
C HIS A 145 1.95 4.96 17.75
N VAL A 146 2.33 6.24 17.63
CA VAL A 146 2.71 7.07 18.77
C VAL A 146 1.51 7.34 19.66
N LEU A 147 0.32 7.66 19.09
CA LEU A 147 -0.92 7.83 19.85
C LEU A 147 -1.27 6.55 20.65
N GLN A 148 -1.04 5.37 20.06
CA GLN A 148 -1.29 4.08 20.70
C GLN A 148 -0.41 3.88 21.94
N ILE A 149 0.91 4.05 21.81
CA ILE A 149 1.84 3.85 22.93
C ILE A 149 1.70 4.94 24.00
N THR A 150 1.29 6.15 23.62
CA THR A 150 0.93 7.20 24.58
C THR A 150 -0.26 6.76 25.45
N GLY A 151 -1.27 6.14 24.84
CA GLY A 151 -2.40 5.57 25.56
C GLY A 151 -1.99 4.47 26.54
N TYR A 152 -1.05 3.61 26.17
CA TYR A 152 -0.50 2.59 27.06
C TYR A 152 0.32 3.21 28.20
N SER A 153 1.13 4.23 27.92
CA SER A 153 1.88 4.96 28.95
C SER A 153 0.97 5.68 29.93
N PHE A 154 -0.15 6.24 29.44
CA PHE A 154 -1.20 6.82 30.29
C PHE A 154 -1.82 5.77 31.22
N LEU A 155 -2.23 4.59 30.71
CA LEU A 155 -2.76 3.50 31.52
C LEU A 155 -1.76 3.03 32.59
N LEU A 156 -0.50 2.86 32.21
CA LEU A 156 0.57 2.48 33.12
C LEU A 156 0.78 3.51 34.23
N SER A 157 0.67 4.80 33.90
CA SER A 157 0.82 5.89 34.88
C SER A 157 -0.23 5.84 36.01
N LYS A 158 -1.41 5.29 35.75
CA LYS A 158 -2.47 5.09 36.76
C LYS A 158 -2.11 4.06 37.82
N ILE A 159 -1.26 3.09 37.46
CA ILE A 159 -0.84 2.02 38.37
C ILE A 159 0.42 2.43 39.15
N GLN A 160 1.40 3.03 38.49
CA GLN A 160 2.69 3.40 39.10
C GLN A 160 2.74 4.83 39.65
N GLU A 161 1.66 5.63 39.48
CA GLU A 161 1.47 7.02 39.91
C GLU A 161 2.56 7.99 39.40
N ILE A 162 3.29 7.60 38.39
CA ILE A 162 4.18 8.48 37.63
C ILE A 162 4.01 8.22 36.13
N VAL A 163 4.08 9.27 35.33
CA VAL A 163 4.06 9.14 33.88
C VAL A 163 5.42 8.60 33.42
N PRO A 164 5.46 7.52 32.61
CA PRO A 164 6.69 7.07 31.98
C PRO A 164 7.38 8.22 31.24
N ARG A 165 8.68 8.38 31.45
CA ARG A 165 9.43 9.48 30.82
C ARG A 165 9.52 9.27 29.31
N HIS A 166 9.79 8.03 28.90
CA HIS A 166 9.89 7.63 27.50
C HIS A 166 8.94 6.48 27.19
N MET A 167 8.68 6.31 25.93
CA MET A 167 7.97 5.21 25.32
C MET A 167 8.65 4.83 24.02
N TYR A 168 8.58 3.56 23.63
CA TYR A 168 9.43 3.01 22.58
C TYR A 168 8.61 2.27 21.53
N LEU A 169 8.96 2.49 20.26
CA LEU A 169 8.49 1.71 19.14
C LEU A 169 9.66 0.99 18.48
N ILE A 170 9.51 -0.29 18.28
CA ILE A 170 10.46 -1.14 17.58
C ILE A 170 9.93 -1.38 16.17
N ASP A 171 10.67 -0.95 15.16
CA ASP A 171 10.29 -1.14 13.77
C ASP A 171 10.62 -2.54 13.25
N GLY A 172 10.20 -2.85 12.01
CA GLY A 172 10.43 -4.14 11.39
C GLY A 172 11.90 -4.53 11.18
N ALA A 173 12.83 -3.58 11.30
CA ALA A 173 14.27 -3.83 11.26
C ALA A 173 14.89 -3.97 12.68
N ASN A 174 14.07 -4.09 13.73
CA ASN A 174 14.45 -4.10 15.14
C ASN A 174 15.12 -2.79 15.62
N LYS A 175 14.96 -1.69 14.89
CA LYS A 175 15.44 -0.39 15.33
C LYS A 175 14.48 0.19 16.37
N THR A 176 15.03 0.59 17.51
CA THR A 176 14.27 1.23 18.59
C THR A 176 14.16 2.73 18.35
N HIS A 177 12.94 3.24 18.34
CA HIS A 177 12.61 4.65 18.26
C HIS A 177 12.08 5.12 19.61
N THR A 178 12.71 6.13 20.17
CA THR A 178 12.38 6.69 21.49
C THR A 178 11.55 7.96 21.37
N PHE A 179 10.48 8.05 22.14
CA PHE A 179 9.61 9.21 22.21
C PHE A 179 9.48 9.68 23.67
N LYS A 180 9.49 10.98 23.89
CA LYS A 180 9.18 11.55 25.22
C LYS A 180 7.67 11.59 25.39
N THR A 181 7.15 10.95 26.42
CA THR A 181 5.71 10.85 26.67
C THR A 181 5.05 12.21 26.80
N SER A 182 5.72 13.17 27.47
CA SER A 182 5.21 14.54 27.68
C SER A 182 4.92 15.31 26.38
N GLU A 183 5.61 14.99 25.27
CA GLU A 183 5.40 15.68 23.99
C GLU A 183 4.10 15.26 23.30
N PHE A 184 3.50 14.13 23.68
CA PHE A 184 2.31 13.56 23.03
C PHE A 184 1.12 13.43 23.98
N LEU A 185 1.31 13.59 25.28
CA LEU A 185 0.29 13.33 26.29
C LEU A 185 -0.91 14.28 26.15
N ASP A 186 -0.69 15.56 25.92
CA ASP A 186 -1.77 16.54 25.77
C ASP A 186 -2.66 16.25 24.56
N TYR A 187 -2.04 15.89 23.42
CA TYR A 187 -2.79 15.48 22.23
C TYR A 187 -3.57 14.18 22.46
N PHE A 188 -3.00 13.24 23.18
CA PHE A 188 -3.69 12.00 23.56
C PHE A 188 -4.90 12.31 24.45
N LEU A 189 -4.72 13.11 25.51
CA LEU A 189 -5.81 13.50 26.43
C LEU A 189 -6.92 14.26 25.70
N TYR A 190 -6.57 15.20 24.83
CA TYR A 190 -7.51 15.88 23.95
C TYR A 190 -8.30 14.88 23.08
N THR A 191 -7.63 13.94 22.46
CA THR A 191 -8.26 12.92 21.61
C THR A 191 -9.17 12.00 22.41
N LYS A 192 -8.70 11.53 23.58
CA LYS A 192 -9.48 10.70 24.50
C LYS A 192 -10.75 11.40 24.95
N ASN A 193 -10.64 12.64 25.40
CA ASN A 193 -11.78 13.45 25.85
C ASN A 193 -12.80 13.68 24.71
N ASN A 194 -12.35 14.00 23.51
CA ASN A 194 -13.22 14.15 22.34
C ASN A 194 -13.95 12.83 21.99
N PHE A 195 -13.26 11.71 22.10
CA PHE A 195 -13.84 10.39 21.88
C PHE A 195 -14.91 10.08 22.93
N GLU A 196 -14.62 10.29 24.21
CA GLU A 196 -15.57 10.06 25.32
C GLU A 196 -16.80 10.95 25.22
N ASN A 197 -16.63 12.21 24.80
CA ASN A 197 -17.74 13.15 24.55
C ASN A 197 -18.54 12.77 23.28
N PHE A 198 -17.96 12.05 22.36
CA PHE A 198 -18.63 11.58 21.14
C PHE A 198 -19.49 10.33 21.42
N LEU A 199 -19.02 9.39 22.23
CA LEU A 199 -19.67 8.09 22.44
C LEU A 199 -21.18 8.20 22.78
N PRO A 200 -21.63 9.00 23.80
CA PRO A 200 -23.03 9.07 24.15
C PRO A 200 -23.91 9.77 23.12
N LYS A 201 -23.31 10.45 22.17
CA LYS A 201 -24.00 11.21 21.12
C LYS A 201 -23.94 10.51 19.75
N ALA A 202 -23.16 9.46 19.61
CA ALA A 202 -22.83 8.83 18.33
C ALA A 202 -24.08 8.37 17.53
N ASN A 203 -25.11 7.86 18.21
CA ASN A 203 -26.37 7.45 17.60
C ASN A 203 -27.28 8.63 17.21
N LYS A 204 -27.14 9.78 17.90
CA LYS A 204 -27.95 10.99 17.68
C LYS A 204 -27.37 11.95 16.65
N ILE A 205 -26.04 11.86 16.41
CA ILE A 205 -25.37 12.72 15.43
C ILE A 205 -25.68 12.20 14.03
N ASP A 206 -26.18 13.07 13.17
CA ASP A 206 -26.32 12.78 11.74
C ASP A 206 -24.92 12.77 11.08
N LEU A 207 -24.29 11.59 11.09
CA LEU A 207 -23.01 11.33 10.45
C LEU A 207 -23.24 10.54 9.18
N TYR A 208 -22.78 11.11 8.07
CA TYR A 208 -22.74 10.40 6.79
C TYR A 208 -21.36 9.76 6.57
N PRO A 209 -21.27 8.54 6.00
CA PRO A 209 -19.99 7.91 5.72
C PRO A 209 -19.24 8.66 4.61
N GLU A 210 -18.11 9.26 4.97
CA GLU A 210 -17.24 9.94 4.00
C GLU A 210 -16.04 9.06 3.64
N LYS A 211 -15.68 9.02 2.35
CA LYS A 211 -14.52 8.26 1.89
C LYS A 211 -13.23 8.90 2.41
N CYS A 212 -12.37 8.08 3.02
CA CYS A 212 -11.08 8.53 3.55
C CYS A 212 -10.00 7.46 3.34
N SER A 213 -8.74 7.79 3.66
CA SER A 213 -7.61 6.85 3.50
C SER A 213 -7.73 5.58 4.36
N PHE A 214 -8.54 5.61 5.42
CA PHE A 214 -8.78 4.45 6.27
C PHE A 214 -9.70 3.41 5.62
N CYS A 215 -10.51 3.77 4.61
CA CYS A 215 -11.48 2.88 3.97
C CYS A 215 -10.84 1.59 3.42
N GLY A 216 -9.61 1.65 2.88
CA GLY A 216 -8.93 0.49 2.32
C GLY A 216 -8.66 -0.67 3.30
N ILE A 217 -8.71 -0.39 4.62
CA ILE A 217 -8.54 -1.41 5.68
C ILE A 217 -9.73 -1.46 6.64
N CYS A 218 -10.79 -0.69 6.36
CA CYS A 218 -11.95 -0.56 7.22
C CYS A 218 -12.89 -1.76 7.06
N SER A 219 -13.25 -2.40 8.17
CA SER A 219 -14.21 -3.52 8.18
C SER A 219 -15.66 -3.14 7.85
N TRP A 220 -15.96 -1.83 7.77
CA TRP A 220 -17.30 -1.33 7.45
C TRP A 220 -17.41 -0.78 6.02
N LEU A 221 -16.37 -0.95 5.18
CA LEU A 221 -16.37 -0.38 3.83
C LEU A 221 -17.58 -0.83 3.01
N ASP A 222 -17.90 -2.12 3.01
CA ASP A 222 -19.01 -2.66 2.22
C ASP A 222 -20.37 -2.08 2.65
N GLU A 223 -20.56 -1.79 3.94
CA GLU A 223 -21.76 -1.12 4.44
C GLU A 223 -21.81 0.37 4.02
N CYS A 224 -20.66 1.04 4.01
CA CYS A 224 -20.58 2.40 3.50
C CYS A 224 -20.85 2.45 1.98
N GLU A 225 -20.34 1.49 1.21
CA GLU A 225 -20.58 1.39 -0.24
C GLU A 225 -22.05 1.18 -0.57
N LYS A 226 -22.77 0.34 0.20
CA LYS A 226 -24.23 0.18 0.04
C LYS A 226 -24.98 1.51 0.23
N ILE A 227 -24.56 2.31 1.22
CA ILE A 227 -25.16 3.63 1.45
C ILE A 227 -24.85 4.57 0.28
N TRP A 228 -23.60 4.63 -0.17
CA TRP A 228 -23.20 5.46 -1.30
C TRP A 228 -23.89 5.06 -2.59
N ASP A 229 -24.07 3.76 -2.85
CA ASP A 229 -24.79 3.25 -4.02
C ASP A 229 -26.28 3.61 -3.98
N LYS A 230 -26.94 3.40 -2.84
CA LYS A 230 -28.34 3.77 -2.62
C LYS A 230 -28.58 5.26 -2.86
N ASP A 231 -27.70 6.09 -2.31
CA ASP A 231 -27.84 7.55 -2.35
C ASP A 231 -27.25 8.16 -3.63
N ASN A 232 -26.69 7.35 -4.52
CA ASN A 232 -25.99 7.82 -5.72
C ASN A 232 -24.93 8.89 -5.40
N TYR A 233 -24.16 8.65 -4.33
CA TYR A 233 -23.34 9.67 -3.69
C TYR A 233 -22.14 10.10 -4.54
N ILE A 234 -21.84 11.38 -4.53
CA ILE A 234 -20.84 12.04 -5.38
C ILE A 234 -19.41 11.46 -5.23
N ASN A 235 -19.08 10.81 -4.09
CA ASN A 235 -17.75 10.22 -3.87
C ASN A 235 -17.45 9.01 -4.78
N GLN A 236 -18.45 8.49 -5.48
CA GLN A 236 -18.33 7.37 -6.42
C GLN A 236 -17.99 7.83 -7.84
N ILE A 237 -17.91 9.13 -8.10
CA ILE A 237 -17.42 9.63 -9.39
C ILE A 237 -15.96 9.23 -9.57
N CYS A 238 -15.67 8.52 -10.67
CA CYS A 238 -14.32 8.08 -10.98
C CYS A 238 -13.35 9.26 -11.05
N GLY A 239 -12.27 9.20 -10.27
CA GLY A 239 -11.24 10.22 -10.22
C GLY A 239 -11.56 11.47 -9.39
N ILE A 240 -12.72 11.55 -8.71
CA ILE A 240 -13.04 12.67 -7.82
C ILE A 240 -12.17 12.64 -6.55
N LYS A 241 -11.74 13.83 -6.08
CA LYS A 241 -10.95 14.00 -4.84
C LYS A 241 -11.83 14.53 -3.72
N ASN A 242 -11.52 14.17 -2.47
CA ASN A 242 -12.27 14.65 -1.30
C ASN A 242 -12.34 16.19 -1.23
N SER A 243 -11.27 16.90 -1.59
CA SER A 243 -11.28 18.37 -1.63
C SER A 243 -12.28 18.93 -2.66
N GLN A 244 -12.56 18.20 -3.73
CA GLN A 244 -13.55 18.58 -4.74
C GLN A 244 -14.98 18.26 -4.25
N ILE A 245 -15.17 17.10 -3.60
CA ILE A 245 -16.45 16.74 -2.97
C ILE A 245 -16.89 17.83 -1.98
N ILE A 246 -15.99 18.28 -1.10
CA ILE A 246 -16.28 19.35 -0.14
C ILE A 246 -16.74 20.63 -0.85
N LYS A 247 -16.11 20.99 -1.98
CA LYS A 247 -16.47 22.17 -2.75
C LYS A 247 -17.85 22.04 -3.43
N PHE A 248 -18.16 20.88 -4.02
CA PHE A 248 -19.45 20.60 -4.62
C PHE A 248 -20.59 20.57 -3.57
N LYS A 249 -20.35 19.97 -2.42
CA LYS A 249 -21.34 19.92 -1.33
C LYS A 249 -21.73 21.30 -0.81
N LYS A 250 -20.84 22.31 -0.83
CA LYS A 250 -21.15 23.70 -0.49
C LYS A 250 -22.15 24.33 -1.46
N GLU A 251 -22.31 23.76 -2.65
CA GLU A 251 -23.27 24.20 -3.68
C GLU A 251 -24.49 23.27 -3.78
N ASN A 252 -24.72 22.43 -2.75
CA ASN A 252 -25.77 21.41 -2.70
C ASN A 252 -25.64 20.31 -3.79
N ILE A 253 -24.49 20.16 -4.46
CA ILE A 253 -24.20 19.07 -5.38
C ILE A 253 -23.67 17.91 -4.55
N LYS A 254 -24.52 16.94 -4.21
CA LYS A 254 -24.20 15.85 -3.29
C LYS A 254 -24.23 14.47 -3.96
N THR A 255 -24.87 14.36 -5.12
CA THR A 255 -25.05 13.11 -5.85
C THR A 255 -24.39 13.16 -7.23
N ILE A 256 -24.14 11.99 -7.82
CA ILE A 256 -23.68 11.89 -9.22
C ILE A 256 -24.70 12.56 -10.13
N LYS A 257 -26.01 12.32 -9.88
CA LYS A 257 -27.11 12.91 -10.64
C LYS A 257 -27.12 14.43 -10.54
N ASP A 258 -26.87 15.00 -9.34
CA ASP A 258 -26.80 16.46 -9.20
C ASP A 258 -25.71 17.05 -10.09
N LEU A 259 -24.50 16.46 -10.05
CA LEU A 259 -23.39 16.94 -10.89
C LEU A 259 -23.67 16.73 -12.37
N ALA A 260 -24.25 15.60 -12.76
CA ALA A 260 -24.58 15.30 -14.16
C ALA A 260 -25.59 16.30 -14.76
N ASN A 261 -26.53 16.78 -13.95
CA ASN A 261 -27.61 17.69 -14.38
C ASN A 261 -27.28 19.18 -14.21
N THR A 262 -26.22 19.51 -13.45
CA THR A 262 -25.84 20.92 -13.25
C THR A 262 -24.94 21.38 -14.38
N LYS A 263 -25.34 22.40 -15.13
CA LYS A 263 -24.49 22.99 -16.17
C LYS A 263 -23.16 23.47 -15.58
N VAL A 264 -22.04 23.20 -16.27
CA VAL A 264 -20.67 23.48 -15.79
C VAL A 264 -20.44 24.95 -15.49
N ASP A 265 -21.03 25.85 -16.27
CA ASP A 265 -20.98 27.32 -16.11
C ASP A 265 -21.69 27.80 -14.83
N LYS A 266 -22.69 27.06 -14.36
CA LYS A 266 -23.41 27.37 -13.12
C LYS A 266 -22.69 26.88 -11.86
N ILE A 267 -21.66 26.05 -11.97
CA ILE A 267 -20.86 25.58 -10.85
C ILE A 267 -19.87 26.66 -10.41
N LYS A 268 -20.14 27.31 -9.27
CA LYS A 268 -19.36 28.45 -8.75
C LYS A 268 -18.08 28.05 -8.01
N SER A 269 -17.94 26.78 -7.62
CA SER A 269 -16.81 26.25 -6.83
C SER A 269 -15.46 26.59 -7.49
N LYS A 270 -14.47 26.91 -6.64
CA LYS A 270 -13.08 27.18 -7.05
C LYS A 270 -12.37 25.89 -7.47
N ILE A 271 -12.85 25.28 -8.55
CA ILE A 271 -12.23 24.16 -9.27
C ILE A 271 -11.97 24.67 -10.69
N ASN A 272 -10.83 24.37 -11.30
CA ASN A 272 -10.56 24.83 -12.66
C ASN A 272 -11.57 24.25 -13.67
N LEU A 273 -11.80 24.95 -14.76
CA LEU A 273 -12.84 24.62 -15.74
C LEU A 273 -12.63 23.22 -16.34
N THR A 274 -11.41 22.88 -16.74
CA THR A 274 -11.07 21.56 -17.30
C THR A 274 -11.45 20.43 -16.35
N THR A 275 -11.12 20.56 -15.05
CA THR A 275 -11.47 19.57 -14.04
C THR A 275 -12.99 19.50 -13.81
N LYS A 276 -13.69 20.66 -13.78
CA LYS A 276 -15.16 20.68 -13.68
C LYS A 276 -15.81 19.94 -14.84
N THR A 277 -15.38 20.26 -16.06
CA THR A 277 -15.89 19.61 -17.28
C THR A 277 -15.62 18.10 -17.25
N LYS A 278 -14.40 17.69 -16.89
CA LYS A 278 -14.06 16.27 -16.78
C LYS A 278 -14.95 15.55 -15.77
N LEU A 279 -15.12 16.09 -14.57
CA LEU A 279 -15.96 15.46 -13.52
C LEU A 279 -17.45 15.46 -13.88
N HIS A 280 -17.95 16.51 -14.52
CA HIS A 280 -19.31 16.60 -15.01
C HIS A 280 -19.59 15.54 -16.11
N THR A 281 -18.68 15.42 -17.09
CA THR A 281 -18.78 14.37 -18.12
C THR A 281 -18.74 12.97 -17.52
N GLN A 282 -17.84 12.76 -16.54
CA GLN A 282 -17.75 11.49 -15.81
C GLN A 282 -19.04 11.19 -15.06
N ALA A 283 -19.64 12.18 -14.41
CA ALA A 283 -20.92 12.01 -13.71
C ALA A 283 -22.05 11.65 -14.70
N LYS A 284 -22.09 12.28 -15.88
CA LYS A 284 -23.08 11.94 -16.93
C LYS A 284 -22.95 10.50 -17.39
N LEU A 285 -21.75 10.03 -17.66
CA LEU A 285 -21.50 8.65 -18.08
C LEU A 285 -21.94 7.64 -17.00
N GLN A 286 -21.58 7.89 -15.74
CA GLN A 286 -21.97 6.98 -14.65
C GLN A 286 -23.47 7.00 -14.38
N GLU A 287 -24.14 8.16 -14.50
CA GLU A 287 -25.60 8.25 -14.40
C GLU A 287 -26.30 7.56 -15.59
N GLU A 288 -25.72 7.64 -16.79
CA GLU A 288 -26.19 6.90 -17.97
C GLU A 288 -26.17 5.38 -17.72
N LYS A 289 -25.08 4.83 -17.20
CA LYS A 289 -25.01 3.40 -16.85
C LYS A 289 -26.05 3.04 -15.79
N ARG A 290 -26.21 3.87 -14.77
CA ARG A 290 -27.20 3.63 -13.71
C ARG A 290 -28.61 3.53 -14.23
N THR A 291 -28.94 4.29 -15.28
CA THR A 291 -30.30 4.34 -15.87
C THR A 291 -30.50 3.34 -17.00
N THR A 292 -29.47 3.04 -17.79
CA THR A 292 -29.58 2.18 -18.99
C THR A 292 -28.98 0.78 -18.81
N GLY A 293 -28.12 0.58 -17.79
CA GLY A 293 -27.34 -0.64 -17.61
C GLY A 293 -26.18 -0.82 -18.60
N LYS A 294 -26.03 0.08 -19.59
CA LYS A 294 -25.05 -0.07 -20.67
C LYS A 294 -23.71 0.54 -20.32
N SER A 295 -22.63 -0.20 -20.57
CA SER A 295 -21.26 0.32 -20.46
C SER A 295 -20.87 1.09 -21.72
N ARG A 296 -20.27 2.26 -21.56
CA ARG A 296 -19.80 3.14 -22.61
C ARG A 296 -18.53 3.90 -22.19
N PHE A 297 -17.73 4.29 -23.14
CA PHE A 297 -16.56 5.13 -22.94
C PHE A 297 -16.56 6.29 -23.95
N ILE A 298 -15.75 7.29 -23.65
CA ILE A 298 -15.36 8.36 -24.56
C ILE A 298 -13.84 8.53 -24.52
N ILE A 299 -13.25 8.79 -25.67
CA ILE A 299 -11.87 9.22 -25.78
C ILE A 299 -11.87 10.74 -25.87
N ASN A 300 -11.19 11.38 -24.93
CA ASN A 300 -11.03 12.82 -24.91
C ASN A 300 -9.76 13.20 -25.67
N ASP A 301 -9.81 14.33 -26.35
CA ASP A 301 -8.60 14.96 -26.85
C ASP A 301 -7.66 15.32 -25.70
N THR A 302 -6.36 15.18 -25.91
CA THR A 302 -5.36 15.44 -24.89
C THR A 302 -4.28 16.40 -25.43
N GLU A 303 -3.61 17.08 -24.51
CA GLU A 303 -2.42 17.87 -24.82
C GLU A 303 -1.32 16.96 -25.39
N LYS A 304 -0.48 17.49 -26.25
CA LYS A 304 0.74 16.81 -26.71
C LYS A 304 1.51 16.23 -25.51
N ASN A 305 2.08 15.06 -25.66
CA ASN A 305 2.78 14.30 -24.61
C ASN A 305 1.90 13.74 -23.47
N LYS A 306 0.59 13.64 -23.65
CA LYS A 306 -0.34 13.01 -22.72
C LYS A 306 -1.26 12.02 -23.44
N GLY A 307 -1.84 11.09 -22.67
CA GLY A 307 -2.82 10.14 -23.18
C GLY A 307 -2.30 9.35 -24.38
N LEU A 308 -3.07 9.32 -25.47
CA LEU A 308 -2.76 8.57 -26.68
C LEU A 308 -1.49 9.02 -27.40
N TYR A 309 -0.99 10.24 -27.16
CA TYR A 309 0.32 10.68 -27.67
C TYR A 309 1.51 9.93 -27.05
N LYS A 310 1.32 9.29 -25.90
CA LYS A 310 2.37 8.49 -25.22
C LYS A 310 2.44 7.05 -25.70
N ILE A 311 1.63 6.65 -26.66
CA ILE A 311 1.68 5.32 -27.25
C ILE A 311 2.70 5.35 -28.41
N PRO A 312 3.76 4.54 -28.36
CA PRO A 312 4.70 4.39 -29.47
C PRO A 312 4.05 3.60 -30.62
N LYS A 313 4.66 3.70 -31.80
CA LYS A 313 4.24 2.89 -32.94
C LYS A 313 4.42 1.40 -32.60
N PRO A 314 3.39 0.56 -32.81
CA PRO A 314 3.50 -0.88 -32.56
C PRO A 314 4.69 -1.52 -33.25
N ASN A 315 5.38 -2.39 -32.54
CA ASN A 315 6.54 -3.12 -33.01
C ASN A 315 6.36 -4.62 -32.77
N GLU A 316 6.93 -5.46 -33.65
CA GLU A 316 6.84 -6.91 -33.55
C GLU A 316 7.44 -7.49 -32.26
N GLY A 317 8.33 -6.78 -31.60
CA GLY A 317 8.94 -7.19 -30.34
C GLY A 317 8.29 -6.58 -29.11
N ASP A 318 7.14 -5.92 -29.21
CA ASP A 318 6.47 -5.32 -28.05
C ASP A 318 6.12 -6.37 -27.00
N ILE A 319 6.42 -6.07 -25.74
CA ILE A 319 6.22 -6.94 -24.57
C ILE A 319 5.08 -6.41 -23.73
N PHE A 320 4.22 -7.31 -23.25
CA PHE A 320 3.16 -7.06 -22.28
C PHE A 320 3.52 -7.78 -20.99
N TYR A 321 3.81 -7.02 -19.97
CA TYR A 321 4.44 -7.46 -18.74
C TYR A 321 3.56 -7.26 -17.52
N ASP A 322 3.46 -8.31 -16.71
CA ASP A 322 2.80 -8.30 -15.43
C ASP A 322 3.61 -9.07 -14.39
N ILE A 323 3.44 -8.73 -13.10
CA ILE A 323 4.23 -9.26 -12.00
C ILE A 323 3.36 -9.58 -10.79
N GLU A 324 3.61 -10.74 -10.19
CA GLU A 324 2.97 -11.16 -8.95
C GLU A 324 3.92 -11.06 -7.77
N GLY A 325 3.48 -10.34 -6.74
CA GLY A 325 4.28 -10.06 -5.54
C GLY A 325 3.60 -10.45 -4.25
N PHE A 326 4.36 -11.08 -3.35
CA PHE A 326 3.91 -11.46 -2.02
C PHE A 326 4.30 -10.41 -0.99
N PRO A 327 3.35 -9.82 -0.23
CA PRO A 327 3.62 -8.76 0.70
C PRO A 327 4.58 -9.17 1.81
N GLN A 328 5.66 -8.42 1.99
CA GLN A 328 6.55 -8.54 3.15
C GLN A 328 6.37 -7.34 4.07
N ALA A 329 6.45 -7.59 5.37
CA ALA A 329 6.04 -6.63 6.37
C ALA A 329 6.93 -5.37 6.43
N ASP A 330 8.22 -5.53 6.25
CA ASP A 330 9.27 -4.53 6.47
C ASP A 330 10.14 -4.26 5.24
N LYS A 331 9.87 -4.96 4.14
CA LYS A 331 10.64 -4.89 2.89
C LYS A 331 9.72 -4.61 1.71
N ARG A 332 10.30 -4.47 0.50
CA ARG A 332 9.51 -4.57 -0.72
C ARG A 332 8.84 -5.94 -0.78
N ASN A 333 7.82 -6.09 -1.59
CA ASN A 333 7.21 -7.39 -1.83
C ASN A 333 8.28 -8.40 -2.31
N PHE A 334 8.02 -9.67 -2.05
CA PHE A 334 8.75 -10.77 -2.65
C PHE A 334 8.11 -11.06 -4.02
N GLU A 335 8.82 -10.77 -5.10
CA GLU A 335 8.31 -10.95 -6.44
C GLU A 335 8.51 -12.41 -6.85
N TYR A 336 7.42 -13.16 -6.90
CA TYR A 336 7.49 -14.61 -7.10
C TYR A 336 7.19 -15.07 -8.52
N LEU A 337 6.63 -14.19 -9.36
CA LEU A 337 6.30 -14.51 -10.74
C LEU A 337 6.42 -13.26 -11.63
N HIS A 338 7.11 -13.36 -12.74
CA HIS A 338 7.14 -12.39 -13.81
C HIS A 338 6.56 -13.02 -15.07
N GLY A 339 5.49 -12.46 -15.62
CA GLY A 339 4.87 -12.88 -16.87
C GLY A 339 5.17 -11.92 -18.01
N ILE A 340 5.42 -12.48 -19.18
CA ILE A 340 5.65 -11.75 -20.41
C ILE A 340 4.81 -12.38 -21.51
N TYR A 341 3.98 -11.58 -22.14
CA TYR A 341 3.29 -11.93 -23.38
C TYR A 341 3.83 -11.07 -24.52
N PHE A 342 4.01 -11.65 -25.68
CA PHE A 342 4.34 -10.93 -26.89
C PHE A 342 3.71 -11.60 -28.12
N ASP A 343 3.43 -10.78 -29.14
CA ASP A 343 2.85 -11.19 -30.39
C ASP A 343 3.68 -10.55 -31.52
N ASP A 344 4.46 -11.36 -32.23
CA ASP A 344 5.30 -10.91 -33.34
C ASP A 344 4.59 -11.00 -34.71
N GLY A 345 3.27 -11.17 -34.67
CA GLY A 345 2.42 -11.32 -35.87
C GLY A 345 2.47 -12.72 -36.51
N LYS A 346 3.45 -13.57 -36.12
CA LYS A 346 3.57 -14.97 -36.53
C LYS A 346 3.24 -15.93 -35.41
N LYS A 347 3.64 -15.57 -34.19
CA LYS A 347 3.49 -16.39 -33.01
C LYS A 347 3.09 -15.52 -31.82
N LYS A 348 2.04 -15.96 -31.13
CA LYS A 348 1.66 -15.46 -29.80
C LYS A 348 2.33 -16.35 -28.77
N GLU A 349 3.08 -15.77 -27.84
CA GLU A 349 3.81 -16.53 -26.84
C GLU A 349 3.70 -15.88 -25.48
N PHE A 350 3.30 -16.68 -24.49
CA PHE A 350 3.43 -16.32 -23.08
C PHE A 350 4.64 -17.03 -22.49
N LYS A 351 5.43 -16.30 -21.74
CA LYS A 351 6.59 -16.80 -21.02
C LYS A 351 6.59 -16.27 -19.60
N TYR A 352 6.90 -17.14 -18.66
CA TYR A 352 6.97 -16.73 -17.26
C TYR A 352 8.28 -17.16 -16.60
N PHE A 353 8.63 -16.42 -15.53
CA PHE A 353 9.76 -16.68 -14.65
C PHE A 353 9.22 -16.76 -13.23
N GLY A 354 9.03 -17.98 -12.72
CA GLY A 354 8.44 -18.26 -11.41
C GLY A 354 9.45 -18.88 -10.46
N VAL A 355 9.28 -18.61 -9.16
CA VAL A 355 10.07 -19.24 -8.11
C VAL A 355 9.64 -20.69 -7.90
N LYS A 356 10.59 -21.53 -7.49
CA LYS A 356 10.34 -22.92 -7.12
C LYS A 356 10.18 -23.09 -5.60
N LYS A 357 10.59 -22.08 -4.82
CA LYS A 357 10.47 -22.01 -3.37
C LYS A 357 10.40 -20.57 -2.90
N TYR A 358 9.80 -20.33 -1.76
CA TYR A 358 9.77 -19.01 -1.13
C TYR A 358 11.12 -18.69 -0.48
N GLU A 359 12.13 -18.44 -1.30
CA GLU A 359 13.50 -18.16 -0.90
C GLU A 359 14.09 -17.01 -1.72
N LYS A 360 14.87 -16.15 -1.07
CA LYS A 360 15.49 -14.97 -1.71
C LYS A 360 16.41 -15.34 -2.89
N VAL A 361 17.04 -16.51 -2.82
CA VAL A 361 17.89 -17.04 -3.91
C VAL A 361 17.05 -17.32 -5.15
N GLU A 362 15.83 -17.85 -4.98
CA GLU A 362 14.92 -18.12 -6.09
C GLU A 362 14.40 -16.83 -6.73
N GLU A 363 14.04 -15.82 -5.92
CA GLU A 363 13.65 -14.50 -6.41
C GLU A 363 14.79 -13.86 -7.25
N LYS A 364 16.03 -13.95 -6.76
CA LYS A 364 17.20 -13.50 -7.51
C LYS A 364 17.38 -14.29 -8.81
N ARG A 365 17.19 -15.61 -8.78
CA ARG A 365 17.30 -16.47 -9.97
C ARG A 365 16.32 -16.04 -11.05
N ILE A 366 15.04 -15.91 -10.70
CA ILE A 366 14.02 -15.53 -11.69
C ILE A 366 14.25 -14.11 -12.23
N PHE A 367 14.76 -13.19 -11.41
CA PHE A 367 15.15 -11.86 -11.86
C PHE A 367 16.31 -11.92 -12.87
N ILE A 368 17.34 -12.74 -12.61
CA ILE A 368 18.46 -12.95 -13.55
C ILE A 368 17.95 -13.55 -14.87
N ASP A 369 17.08 -14.56 -14.78
CA ASP A 369 16.51 -15.24 -15.95
C ASP A 369 15.69 -14.27 -16.81
N LEU A 370 14.87 -13.41 -16.15
CA LEU A 370 14.11 -12.34 -16.80
C LEU A 370 15.03 -11.34 -17.52
N ILE A 371 16.06 -10.82 -16.84
CA ILE A 371 16.98 -9.85 -17.43
C ILE A 371 17.72 -10.45 -18.63
N ASN A 372 18.22 -11.67 -18.52
CA ASN A 372 18.89 -12.35 -19.63
C ASN A 372 17.96 -12.58 -20.83
N PHE A 373 16.67 -12.84 -20.57
CA PHE A 373 15.67 -12.93 -21.63
C PHE A 373 15.44 -11.55 -22.28
N LEU A 374 15.21 -10.52 -21.48
CA LEU A 374 14.94 -9.17 -21.99
C LEU A 374 16.10 -8.60 -22.80
N GLU A 375 17.35 -8.84 -22.38
CA GLU A 375 18.52 -8.41 -23.16
C GLU A 375 18.51 -9.03 -24.57
N LYS A 376 18.39 -10.36 -24.66
CA LYS A 376 18.34 -11.06 -25.97
C LYS A 376 17.14 -10.60 -26.80
N HIS A 377 16.02 -10.30 -26.14
CA HIS A 377 14.81 -9.84 -26.81
C HIS A 377 15.01 -8.43 -27.40
N PHE A 378 15.59 -7.50 -26.63
CA PHE A 378 15.89 -6.14 -27.10
C PHE A 378 17.07 -6.09 -28.12
N ASP A 379 17.99 -7.04 -28.08
CA ASP A 379 19.00 -7.18 -29.13
C ASP A 379 18.34 -7.53 -30.48
N LYS A 380 17.30 -8.39 -30.45
CA LYS A 380 16.53 -8.77 -31.65
C LYS A 380 15.52 -7.68 -32.06
N TYR A 381 14.89 -7.01 -31.10
CA TYR A 381 13.83 -6.01 -31.29
C TYR A 381 14.18 -4.69 -30.59
N PRO A 382 15.18 -3.93 -31.07
CA PRO A 382 15.68 -2.74 -30.38
C PRO A 382 14.65 -1.60 -30.27
N GLN A 383 13.63 -1.60 -31.15
CA GLN A 383 12.56 -0.61 -31.15
C GLN A 383 11.34 -1.01 -30.31
N ALA A 384 11.35 -2.20 -29.72
CA ALA A 384 10.27 -2.68 -28.88
C ALA A 384 10.11 -1.88 -27.59
N TYR A 385 8.91 -1.94 -27.00
CA TYR A 385 8.54 -1.34 -25.75
C TYR A 385 7.97 -2.41 -24.80
N ILE A 386 7.99 -2.10 -23.48
CA ILE A 386 7.37 -2.91 -22.43
C ILE A 386 6.11 -2.18 -21.99
N TYR A 387 4.96 -2.78 -22.27
CA TYR A 387 3.66 -2.27 -21.83
C TYR A 387 3.27 -2.91 -20.52
N HIS A 388 2.78 -2.13 -19.59
CA HIS A 388 2.32 -2.57 -18.28
C HIS A 388 1.12 -1.73 -17.82
N TYR A 389 0.49 -2.13 -16.72
CA TYR A 389 -0.69 -1.42 -16.21
C TYR A 389 -0.45 -0.91 -14.79
N ASN A 390 -0.25 0.41 -14.64
CA ASN A 390 0.13 1.10 -13.41
C ASN A 390 1.65 1.07 -13.14
N ASP A 391 2.11 1.62 -12.00
CA ASP A 391 3.54 1.84 -11.71
C ASP A 391 4.21 0.67 -10.96
N TYR A 392 3.44 -0.40 -10.68
CA TYR A 392 3.95 -1.49 -9.83
C TYR A 392 5.12 -2.23 -10.48
N GLU A 393 4.99 -2.66 -11.73
CA GLU A 393 5.96 -3.47 -12.46
C GLU A 393 7.29 -2.73 -12.64
N LYS A 394 7.22 -1.47 -13.06
CA LYS A 394 8.39 -0.60 -13.22
C LYS A 394 9.11 -0.36 -11.90
N ARG A 395 8.35 -0.13 -10.82
CA ARG A 395 8.91 0.05 -9.48
C ARG A 395 9.54 -1.22 -8.95
N ALA A 396 8.87 -2.36 -9.07
CA ALA A 396 9.38 -3.66 -8.61
C ALA A 396 10.69 -4.03 -9.31
N LEU A 397 10.78 -3.86 -10.64
CA LEU A 397 12.02 -4.10 -11.37
C LEU A 397 13.17 -3.20 -10.90
N ARG A 398 12.90 -1.91 -10.65
CA ARG A 398 13.91 -0.99 -10.13
C ARG A 398 14.38 -1.39 -8.73
N GLU A 399 13.47 -1.80 -7.85
CA GLU A 399 13.79 -2.23 -6.49
C GLU A 399 14.59 -3.55 -6.49
N LEU A 400 14.23 -4.51 -7.34
CA LEU A 400 14.99 -5.76 -7.56
C LEU A 400 16.41 -5.46 -8.07
N ALA A 401 16.52 -4.62 -9.09
CA ALA A 401 17.80 -4.23 -9.69
C ALA A 401 18.72 -3.56 -8.65
N SER A 402 18.18 -2.67 -7.81
CA SER A 402 18.90 -2.03 -6.73
C SER A 402 19.34 -3.02 -5.64
N GLU A 403 18.44 -3.92 -5.21
CA GLU A 403 18.75 -4.91 -4.17
C GLU A 403 19.86 -5.89 -4.59
N PHE A 404 19.83 -6.33 -5.84
CA PHE A 404 20.81 -7.29 -6.36
C PHE A 404 22.01 -6.65 -7.07
N SER A 405 22.15 -5.31 -7.01
CA SER A 405 23.19 -4.56 -7.74
C SER A 405 24.62 -5.03 -7.45
N SER A 406 24.94 -5.32 -6.18
CA SER A 406 26.28 -5.81 -5.78
C SER A 406 26.61 -7.21 -6.33
N SER A 407 25.59 -8.07 -6.47
CA SER A 407 25.75 -9.48 -6.85
C SER A 407 25.34 -9.76 -8.30
N PHE A 408 24.71 -8.82 -8.97
CA PHE A 408 24.33 -8.84 -10.39
C PHE A 408 24.31 -7.41 -10.98
N PRO A 409 25.49 -6.74 -11.08
CA PRO A 409 25.58 -5.35 -11.55
C PRO A 409 25.00 -5.15 -12.94
N LYS A 410 25.19 -6.13 -13.84
CA LYS A 410 24.66 -6.12 -15.21
C LYS A 410 23.13 -5.92 -15.23
N GLY A 411 22.39 -6.55 -14.32
CA GLY A 411 20.94 -6.39 -14.21
C GLY A 411 20.53 -4.98 -13.85
N ASN A 412 21.27 -4.34 -12.92
CA ASN A 412 21.02 -2.95 -12.54
C ASN A 412 21.26 -1.99 -13.71
N GLN A 413 22.37 -2.15 -14.42
CA GLN A 413 22.71 -1.34 -15.61
C GLN A 413 21.66 -1.51 -16.72
N PHE A 414 21.20 -2.73 -16.93
CA PHE A 414 20.19 -3.01 -17.97
C PHE A 414 18.85 -2.35 -17.65
N VAL A 415 18.34 -2.50 -16.42
CA VAL A 415 17.09 -1.87 -15.99
C VAL A 415 17.19 -0.34 -16.05
N ASP A 416 18.30 0.25 -15.59
CA ASP A 416 18.55 1.69 -15.68
C ASP A 416 18.55 2.16 -17.15
N ARG A 417 19.19 1.42 -18.06
CA ARG A 417 19.16 1.70 -19.50
C ARG A 417 17.74 1.72 -20.07
N LEU A 418 16.91 0.73 -19.73
CA LEU A 418 15.50 0.69 -20.16
C LEU A 418 14.70 1.87 -19.63
N LEU A 419 14.95 2.28 -18.38
CA LEU A 419 14.30 3.44 -17.76
C LEU A 419 14.69 4.74 -18.43
N ARG A 420 15.97 4.98 -18.69
CA ARG A 420 16.49 6.17 -19.39
C ARG A 420 16.03 6.23 -20.83
N GLN A 421 15.89 5.09 -21.50
CA GLN A 421 15.34 4.98 -22.84
C GLN A 421 13.81 4.99 -22.89
N GLU A 422 13.13 5.31 -21.80
CA GLU A 422 11.66 5.34 -21.71
C GLU A 422 10.96 4.13 -22.34
N LYS A 423 11.56 2.93 -22.20
CA LYS A 423 11.04 1.69 -22.80
C LYS A 423 9.75 1.19 -22.14
N PHE A 424 9.37 1.72 -20.98
CA PHE A 424 8.16 1.33 -20.24
C PHE A 424 6.98 2.23 -20.60
N VAL A 425 5.87 1.64 -21.03
CA VAL A 425 4.62 2.32 -21.38
C VAL A 425 3.53 1.93 -20.37
N ASP A 426 3.20 2.84 -19.47
CA ASP A 426 2.13 2.67 -18.50
C ASP A 426 0.77 2.95 -19.12
N LEU A 427 0.02 1.91 -19.47
CA LEU A 427 -1.30 2.03 -20.07
C LEU A 427 -2.36 2.60 -19.13
N TYR A 428 -2.24 2.40 -17.81
CA TYR A 428 -3.12 3.08 -16.84
C TYR A 428 -2.99 4.60 -16.94
N ARG A 429 -1.75 5.10 -17.07
CA ARG A 429 -1.50 6.53 -17.22
C ARG A 429 -2.10 7.05 -18.53
N VAL A 430 -1.99 6.30 -19.62
CA VAL A 430 -2.62 6.65 -20.90
C VAL A 430 -4.14 6.72 -20.73
N VAL A 431 -4.79 5.65 -20.25
CA VAL A 431 -6.23 5.57 -20.03
C VAL A 431 -6.73 6.71 -19.13
N SER A 432 -6.09 6.92 -17.97
CA SER A 432 -6.53 7.95 -17.00
C SER A 432 -6.46 9.39 -17.55
N GLN A 433 -5.62 9.62 -18.57
CA GLN A 433 -5.47 10.93 -19.21
C GLN A 433 -6.44 11.14 -20.36
N CYS A 434 -6.73 10.12 -21.16
CA CYS A 434 -7.53 10.27 -22.40
C CYS A 434 -8.91 9.63 -22.36
N MET A 435 -9.22 8.77 -21.39
CA MET A 435 -10.47 8.00 -21.39
C MET A 435 -11.35 8.37 -20.20
N GLN A 436 -12.65 8.47 -20.45
CA GLN A 436 -13.69 8.50 -19.43
C GLN A 436 -14.71 7.42 -19.73
N THR A 437 -15.24 6.79 -18.68
CA THR A 437 -16.09 5.60 -18.84
C THR A 437 -17.29 5.68 -17.92
N THR A 438 -18.26 4.83 -18.20
CA THR A 438 -19.40 4.60 -17.30
C THR A 438 -19.02 3.88 -16.00
N GLU A 439 -17.79 3.39 -15.89
CA GLU A 439 -17.34 2.56 -14.78
C GLU A 439 -16.91 3.40 -13.57
N LYS A 440 -16.97 2.79 -12.37
CA LYS A 440 -16.64 3.45 -11.10
C LYS A 440 -15.11 3.65 -10.89
N ASN A 441 -14.28 2.92 -11.63
CA ASN A 441 -12.83 3.02 -11.58
C ASN A 441 -12.20 2.59 -12.91
N LEU A 442 -10.89 2.77 -13.03
CA LEU A 442 -10.11 2.43 -14.21
C LEU A 442 -9.13 1.27 -13.94
N SER A 443 -9.50 0.29 -13.10
CA SER A 443 -8.69 -0.93 -12.99
C SER A 443 -8.74 -1.72 -14.30
N LEU A 444 -7.68 -2.47 -14.63
CA LEU A 444 -7.61 -3.24 -15.86
C LEU A 444 -8.87 -4.09 -16.05
N LYS A 445 -9.25 -4.86 -15.03
CA LYS A 445 -10.45 -5.72 -15.04
C LYS A 445 -11.77 -4.96 -15.22
N THR A 446 -11.85 -3.74 -14.68
CA THR A 446 -13.08 -2.93 -14.81
C THR A 446 -13.27 -2.42 -16.23
N ILE A 447 -12.18 -2.08 -16.92
CA ILE A 447 -12.27 -1.53 -18.29
C ILE A 447 -12.25 -2.60 -19.38
N GLU A 448 -12.01 -3.87 -19.05
CA GLU A 448 -12.09 -5.01 -19.98
C GLU A 448 -13.43 -5.10 -20.68
N VAL A 449 -14.51 -4.70 -20.05
CA VAL A 449 -15.87 -4.65 -20.63
C VAL A 449 -15.94 -3.92 -21.98
N PHE A 450 -14.95 -3.10 -22.32
CA PHE A 450 -14.90 -2.32 -23.56
C PHE A 450 -14.14 -3.02 -24.69
N TYR A 451 -13.34 -4.04 -24.39
CA TYR A 451 -12.46 -4.66 -25.41
C TYR A 451 -12.30 -6.18 -25.29
N ARG A 452 -12.86 -6.80 -24.26
CA ARG A 452 -12.83 -8.27 -24.09
C ARG A 452 -14.18 -8.80 -23.60
N GLU A 453 -14.40 -10.10 -23.82
CA GLU A 453 -15.47 -10.85 -23.16
C GLU A 453 -15.09 -11.12 -21.68
N GLU A 454 -16.09 -11.49 -20.87
CA GLU A 454 -15.88 -11.77 -19.45
C GLU A 454 -14.88 -12.93 -19.27
N ARG A 455 -13.95 -12.76 -18.32
CA ARG A 455 -12.94 -13.79 -18.01
C ARG A 455 -13.61 -15.06 -17.48
N GLY A 456 -13.16 -16.21 -17.98
CA GLY A 456 -13.54 -17.52 -17.46
C GLY A 456 -12.73 -18.02 -16.26
N ALA A 457 -11.81 -17.21 -15.71
CA ALA A 457 -10.86 -17.66 -14.69
C ALA A 457 -11.43 -17.71 -13.27
N ASP A 458 -10.98 -18.70 -12.48
CA ASP A 458 -11.35 -18.90 -11.07
C ASP A 458 -10.77 -17.81 -10.16
N ILE A 459 -9.63 -17.21 -10.53
CA ILE A 459 -8.97 -16.11 -9.79
C ILE A 459 -9.53 -14.78 -10.29
N LYS A 460 -10.16 -14.03 -9.38
CA LYS A 460 -10.79 -12.75 -9.73
C LYS A 460 -10.04 -11.53 -9.25
N THR A 461 -9.16 -11.66 -8.24
CA THR A 461 -8.49 -10.52 -7.62
C THR A 461 -7.03 -10.81 -7.29
N ALA A 462 -6.19 -9.76 -7.20
CA ALA A 462 -4.82 -9.86 -6.70
C ALA A 462 -4.73 -10.41 -5.25
N ASP A 463 -5.78 -10.22 -4.44
CA ASP A 463 -5.86 -10.78 -3.07
C ASP A 463 -5.99 -12.31 -3.12
N ASP A 464 -6.65 -12.86 -4.14
CA ASP A 464 -6.73 -14.31 -4.37
C ASP A 464 -5.36 -14.89 -4.76
N SER A 465 -4.59 -14.20 -5.62
CA SER A 465 -3.23 -14.60 -6.00
C SER A 465 -2.31 -14.67 -4.77
N ILE A 466 -2.35 -13.66 -3.89
CA ILE A 466 -1.59 -13.63 -2.64
C ILE A 466 -1.96 -14.83 -1.75
N ARG A 467 -3.25 -15.13 -1.61
CA ARG A 467 -3.72 -16.27 -0.81
C ARG A 467 -3.25 -17.61 -1.39
N LEU A 468 -3.38 -17.80 -2.70
CA LEU A 468 -2.94 -19.03 -3.37
C LEU A 468 -1.44 -19.23 -3.25
N PHE A 469 -0.65 -18.13 -3.28
CA PHE A 469 0.80 -18.22 -3.08
C PHE A 469 1.16 -18.61 -1.65
N ASP A 470 0.45 -18.08 -0.63
CA ASP A 470 0.63 -18.48 0.77
C ASP A 470 0.29 -19.95 1.00
N ASP A 471 -0.84 -20.41 0.44
CA ASP A 471 -1.25 -21.81 0.46
C ASP A 471 -0.20 -22.69 -0.26
N TRP A 472 0.34 -22.23 -1.40
CA TRP A 472 1.40 -22.92 -2.12
C TRP A 472 2.70 -23.02 -1.30
N CYS A 473 3.10 -21.95 -0.61
CA CYS A 473 4.28 -21.97 0.28
C CYS A 473 4.16 -23.06 1.37
N SER A 474 2.95 -23.34 1.83
CA SER A 474 2.67 -24.29 2.89
C SER A 474 2.50 -25.72 2.39
N THR A 475 1.93 -25.91 1.19
CA THR A 475 1.52 -27.22 0.65
C THR A 475 2.39 -27.73 -0.48
N ASN A 476 3.07 -26.81 -1.19
CA ASN A 476 3.79 -27.06 -2.43
C ASN A 476 2.90 -27.69 -3.54
N ASP A 477 1.60 -27.43 -3.51
CA ASP A 477 0.65 -27.92 -4.53
C ASP A 477 0.86 -27.18 -5.86
N LYS A 478 1.23 -27.94 -6.89
CA LYS A 478 1.51 -27.43 -8.24
C LYS A 478 0.30 -26.78 -8.90
N ASN A 479 -0.92 -27.20 -8.55
CA ASN A 479 -2.15 -26.62 -9.13
C ASN A 479 -2.34 -25.18 -8.68
N LEU A 480 -1.98 -24.84 -7.44
CA LEU A 480 -2.06 -23.48 -6.94
C LEU A 480 -1.15 -22.53 -7.73
N MET A 481 0.10 -22.95 -7.97
CA MET A 481 1.04 -22.17 -8.78
C MET A 481 0.58 -22.08 -10.24
N LYS A 482 0.02 -23.15 -10.80
CA LYS A 482 -0.55 -23.12 -12.14
C LYS A 482 -1.67 -22.09 -12.27
N ASN A 483 -2.61 -22.07 -11.34
CA ASN A 483 -3.70 -21.09 -11.33
C ASN A 483 -3.17 -19.65 -11.29
N ILE A 484 -2.10 -19.40 -10.51
CA ILE A 484 -1.46 -18.08 -10.47
C ILE A 484 -0.80 -17.74 -11.82
N ILE A 485 -0.14 -18.70 -12.47
CA ILE A 485 0.48 -18.51 -13.79
C ILE A 485 -0.60 -18.19 -14.83
N ASP A 486 -1.70 -18.95 -14.86
CA ASP A 486 -2.82 -18.75 -15.77
C ASP A 486 -3.46 -17.37 -15.58
N TYR A 487 -3.59 -16.92 -14.33
CA TYR A 487 -4.07 -15.59 -13.98
C TYR A 487 -3.14 -14.47 -14.48
N ASN A 488 -1.85 -14.60 -14.27
CA ASN A 488 -0.83 -13.64 -14.72
C ASN A 488 -0.77 -13.58 -16.27
N GLU A 489 -0.92 -14.73 -16.95
CA GLU A 489 -1.04 -14.78 -18.41
C GLU A 489 -2.23 -13.96 -18.91
N GLU A 490 -3.40 -14.12 -18.25
CA GLU A 490 -4.61 -13.35 -18.57
C GLU A 490 -4.40 -11.84 -18.39
N ASP A 491 -3.69 -11.39 -17.36
CA ASP A 491 -3.40 -9.98 -17.13
C ASP A 491 -2.42 -9.43 -18.19
N CYS A 492 -1.42 -10.22 -18.62
CA CYS A 492 -0.54 -9.88 -19.74
C CYS A 492 -1.32 -9.75 -21.07
N ILE A 493 -2.19 -10.71 -21.39
CA ILE A 493 -3.03 -10.69 -22.60
C ILE A 493 -3.99 -9.52 -22.56
N SER A 494 -4.61 -9.23 -21.40
CA SER A 494 -5.50 -8.08 -21.24
C SER A 494 -4.77 -6.75 -21.50
N THR A 495 -3.52 -6.65 -21.06
CA THR A 495 -2.67 -5.47 -21.32
C THR A 495 -2.36 -5.32 -22.81
N HIS A 496 -2.14 -6.43 -23.53
CA HIS A 496 -1.98 -6.43 -24.99
C HIS A 496 -3.27 -5.96 -25.69
N ASP A 497 -4.41 -6.54 -25.33
CA ASP A 497 -5.69 -6.20 -25.94
C ASP A 497 -6.10 -4.75 -25.65
N LEU A 498 -5.81 -4.25 -24.44
CA LEU A 498 -5.98 -2.84 -24.12
C LEU A 498 -5.12 -1.93 -25.01
N ARG A 499 -3.83 -2.25 -25.22
CA ARG A 499 -2.98 -1.48 -26.13
C ARG A 499 -3.60 -1.42 -27.52
N ASN A 500 -4.08 -2.54 -28.06
CA ASN A 500 -4.69 -2.60 -29.37
C ASN A 500 -6.01 -1.83 -29.43
N PHE A 501 -6.85 -1.95 -28.39
CA PHE A 501 -8.06 -1.14 -28.24
C PHE A 501 -7.76 0.36 -28.26
N LEU A 502 -6.76 0.81 -27.53
CA LEU A 502 -6.35 2.23 -27.49
C LEU A 502 -5.86 2.72 -28.86
N ILE A 503 -5.09 1.88 -29.58
CA ILE A 503 -4.62 2.18 -30.93
C ILE A 503 -5.79 2.31 -31.91
N ASN A 504 -6.76 1.39 -31.86
CA ASN A 504 -7.93 1.41 -32.74
C ASN A 504 -8.82 2.64 -32.51
N ASN A 505 -8.80 3.20 -31.29
CA ASN A 505 -9.54 4.42 -30.94
C ASN A 505 -8.69 5.69 -31.00
N ARG A 506 -7.44 5.61 -31.48
CA ARG A 506 -6.54 6.73 -31.57
C ARG A 506 -6.81 7.55 -32.85
N PRO A 507 -6.89 8.91 -32.79
CA PRO A 507 -6.94 9.74 -33.99
C PRO A 507 -5.77 9.46 -34.93
N LYS A 508 -6.04 9.34 -36.22
CA LYS A 508 -5.02 8.99 -37.23
C LYS A 508 -3.94 10.05 -37.41
N ASP A 509 -4.28 11.29 -37.15
CA ASP A 509 -3.41 12.48 -37.26
C ASP A 509 -2.50 12.68 -36.04
N TYR A 510 -2.67 11.91 -34.96
CA TYR A 510 -1.77 12.01 -33.81
C TYR A 510 -0.39 11.44 -34.19
N PRO A 511 0.73 12.13 -33.89
CA PRO A 511 2.06 11.57 -34.04
C PRO A 511 2.25 10.42 -33.03
N TRP A 512 2.96 9.38 -33.43
CA TRP A 512 3.38 8.34 -32.51
C TRP A 512 4.40 8.91 -31.51
N PHE A 513 4.38 8.35 -30.29
CA PHE A 513 5.44 8.67 -29.35
C PHE A 513 6.80 8.30 -29.95
N SER A 514 7.70 9.25 -30.00
CA SER A 514 9.11 9.09 -30.30
C SER A 514 9.90 9.90 -29.31
N GLN A 515 11.04 9.41 -28.89
CA GLN A 515 11.98 10.23 -28.11
C GLN A 515 12.33 11.48 -28.93
N SER A 516 12.21 12.66 -28.34
CA SER A 516 12.57 13.90 -29.03
C SER A 516 14.08 14.00 -29.23
N GLU A 517 14.54 14.62 -30.35
CA GLU A 517 15.97 14.84 -30.59
C GLU A 517 16.64 15.70 -29.49
N GLU A 518 15.88 16.53 -28.77
CA GLU A 518 16.37 17.24 -27.59
C GLU A 518 16.72 16.30 -26.42
N GLU A 519 16.04 15.15 -26.31
CA GLU A 519 16.37 14.11 -25.32
C GLU A 519 17.52 13.22 -25.81
N THR A 520 17.72 13.05 -27.12
CA THR A 520 18.95 12.46 -27.66
C THR A 520 20.17 13.33 -27.39
N GLY A 521 20.04 14.65 -27.35
CA GLY A 521 21.08 15.56 -26.89
C GLY A 521 21.44 15.38 -25.39
N LYS A 522 20.45 15.07 -24.54
CA LYS A 522 20.69 14.64 -23.14
C LYS A 522 21.34 13.26 -23.10
N ASN A 523 20.97 12.34 -23.99
CA ASN A 523 21.60 11.02 -24.10
C ASN A 523 23.06 11.09 -24.61
N ILE A 524 23.43 12.08 -25.42
CA ILE A 524 24.82 12.36 -25.80
C ILE A 524 25.61 12.83 -24.57
N LYS A 525 25.04 13.76 -23.76
CA LYS A 525 25.64 14.18 -22.48
C LYS A 525 25.74 13.02 -21.47
N VAL A 526 24.79 12.10 -21.47
CA VAL A 526 24.81 10.88 -20.62
C VAL A 526 25.90 9.93 -21.10
N LYS A 527 26.08 9.72 -22.43
CA LYS A 527 27.19 8.94 -22.97
C LYS A 527 28.56 9.55 -22.63
N ASP A 528 28.66 10.87 -22.75
CA ASP A 528 29.89 11.57 -22.34
C ASP A 528 30.13 11.44 -20.83
N PHE A 529 29.08 11.45 -19.99
CA PHE A 529 29.17 11.22 -18.57
C PHE A 529 29.57 9.77 -18.25
N GLU A 530 28.99 8.77 -18.91
CA GLU A 530 29.34 7.35 -18.78
C GLU A 530 30.81 7.09 -19.18
N VAL A 531 31.29 7.76 -20.24
CA VAL A 531 32.71 7.69 -20.64
C VAL A 531 33.61 8.33 -19.60
N GLN A 532 33.19 9.47 -19.03
CA GLN A 532 33.92 10.13 -17.92
C GLN A 532 33.90 9.29 -16.65
N GLU A 533 32.75 8.73 -16.28
CA GLU A 533 32.58 7.83 -15.15
C GLU A 533 33.50 6.60 -15.27
N THR A 534 33.48 5.93 -16.43
CA THR A 534 34.37 4.79 -16.72
C THR A 534 35.85 5.19 -16.62
N SER A 535 36.21 6.36 -17.12
CA SER A 535 37.57 6.89 -17.03
C SER A 535 38.00 7.18 -15.58
N ILE A 536 37.06 7.69 -14.75
CA ILE A 536 37.31 7.93 -13.33
C ILE A 536 37.46 6.62 -12.57
N LEU A 537 36.59 5.64 -12.82
CA LEU A 537 36.66 4.30 -12.22
C LEU A 537 37.99 3.62 -12.52
N LEU A 538 38.43 3.62 -13.78
CA LEU A 538 39.71 3.06 -14.20
C LEU A 538 40.90 3.75 -13.49
N LYS A 539 40.83 5.08 -13.34
CA LYS A 539 41.87 5.84 -12.60
C LYS A 539 41.88 5.52 -11.11
N LEU A 540 40.71 5.34 -10.49
CA LEU A 540 40.59 4.96 -9.09
C LEU A 540 41.08 3.53 -8.85
N GLU A 541 40.71 2.59 -9.72
CA GLU A 541 41.20 1.21 -9.64
C GLU A 541 42.72 1.10 -9.83
N SER A 542 43.30 1.88 -10.74
CA SER A 542 44.75 1.92 -10.91
C SER A 542 45.49 2.42 -9.65
N LYS A 543 44.87 3.28 -8.85
CA LYS A 543 45.42 3.80 -7.59
C LYS A 543 45.24 2.85 -6.38
N LYS A 544 44.44 1.79 -6.50
CA LYS A 544 44.33 0.76 -5.44
C LYS A 544 45.69 0.12 -5.11
N LYS A 545 46.58 0.04 -6.08
CA LYS A 545 47.94 -0.55 -5.89
C LYS A 545 48.89 0.32 -5.07
N THR A 546 48.61 1.62 -4.92
CA THR A 546 49.54 2.61 -4.31
C THR A 546 48.90 3.50 -3.26
N GLY A 547 47.60 3.38 -3.00
CA GLY A 547 46.85 4.25 -2.10
C GLY A 547 46.10 3.52 -1.00
N ASN A 548 45.38 4.28 -0.15
CA ASN A 548 44.54 3.73 0.89
C ASN A 548 43.30 3.07 0.25
N THR A 549 43.31 1.75 0.21
CA THR A 549 42.31 0.92 -0.47
C THR A 549 40.89 1.20 0.00
N LYS A 550 40.69 1.44 1.31
CA LYS A 550 39.37 1.71 1.90
C LYS A 550 38.77 3.02 1.39
N ILE A 551 39.56 4.08 1.32
CA ILE A 551 39.11 5.39 0.80
C ILE A 551 38.81 5.28 -0.71
N ILE A 552 39.61 4.53 -1.44
CA ILE A 552 39.44 4.34 -2.87
C ILE A 552 38.16 3.52 -3.15
N ASP A 553 37.84 2.50 -2.36
CA ASP A 553 36.61 1.73 -2.47
C ASP A 553 35.38 2.60 -2.16
N GLU A 554 35.44 3.46 -1.16
CA GLU A 554 34.38 4.45 -0.87
C GLU A 554 34.18 5.44 -2.03
N LEU A 555 35.25 5.91 -2.65
CA LEU A 555 35.18 6.79 -3.83
C LEU A 555 34.64 6.08 -5.07
N ILE A 556 34.98 4.82 -5.30
CA ILE A 556 34.42 4.00 -6.39
C ILE A 556 32.90 3.84 -6.22
N ASN A 557 32.44 3.62 -4.98
CA ASN A 557 31.01 3.50 -4.69
C ASN A 557 30.23 4.82 -4.83
N LEU A 558 30.91 5.96 -4.84
CA LEU A 558 30.31 7.29 -5.05
C LEU A 558 30.29 7.71 -6.53
N VAL A 559 31.04 7.03 -7.40
CA VAL A 559 31.02 7.30 -8.83
C VAL A 559 29.75 6.68 -9.44
N GLY A 560 28.87 7.52 -10.01
CA GLY A 560 27.58 7.09 -10.54
C GLY A 560 26.36 7.46 -9.69
N PHE A 561 26.59 8.21 -8.59
CA PHE A 561 25.51 8.80 -7.80
C PHE A 561 25.08 10.19 -8.29
#